data_65ffda8f571a45b1b1f0f2cce83a78d3
#
_entry.id   65ffda8f571a45b1b1f0f2cce83a78d3
#
_cell.length_a   1.000
_cell.length_b   1.000
_cell.length_c   1.000
_cell.angle_alpha   90.00
_cell.angle_beta   90.00
_cell.angle_gamma   90.00
#
_symmetry.space_group_name_H-M   'P 1'
#
loop_
_entity.id
_entity.type
_entity.pdbx_description
1 polymer ?
#
loop_
_entity_poly.entity_id
_entity_poly.type
_entity_poly.pdbx_seq_one_letter_code
_entity_poly.pdbx_strand_id
1 'polypeptide(L)'
;MRFQPWTSALRFVLAGSLLLTVSVASAGPKEDVRAATMKWGQTLGQNDPDKVVLLYAADGVLWGTLSPTVRADRAALRDYFVTAFKVLPGLKVTFGEQLIRVYGGTAVNTGYYTFGYVKDGETKTLPARYSFTFVKDGENWMIVDHHSSAMPAPPR
;
A
#
# COMPACT_ATOMS: atom_id res chain seq x y z
N MET A 1 58.01 65.43 18.49
CA MET A 1 57.72 64.02 18.15
C MET A 1 56.35 63.67 18.65
N ARG A 2 55.42 63.45 17.72
CA ARG A 2 53.98 63.09 18.03
C ARG A 2 53.75 61.68 17.49
N PHE A 3 53.52 60.76 18.40
CA PHE A 3 53.06 59.39 18.03
C PHE A 3 51.57 59.39 17.81
N GLN A 4 51.12 58.91 16.64
CA GLN A 4 49.69 58.55 16.40
C GLN A 4 49.48 57.08 16.66
N PRO A 5 48.39 56.69 17.32
CA PRO A 5 48.02 55.29 17.42
C PRO A 5 47.16 54.85 16.23
N TRP A 6 47.50 53.71 15.64
CA TRP A 6 46.74 53.00 14.62
C TRP A 6 45.57 52.25 15.29
N THR A 7 44.36 52.63 14.96
CA THR A 7 43.19 51.87 15.36
C THR A 7 42.81 50.88 14.24
N SER A 8 43.07 49.59 14.50
CA SER A 8 42.64 48.49 13.62
C SER A 8 41.14 48.23 13.84
N ALA A 9 40.32 48.53 12.86
CA ALA A 9 38.88 48.19 12.85
C ALA A 9 38.69 46.74 12.39
N LEU A 10 38.32 45.87 13.34
CA LEU A 10 37.97 44.46 13.12
C LEU A 10 36.56 44.37 12.51
N ARG A 11 36.49 44.06 11.21
CA ARG A 11 35.18 43.82 10.53
C ARG A 11 34.73 42.41 10.77
N PHE A 12 33.73 42.22 11.62
CA PHE A 12 33.01 40.95 11.74
C PHE A 12 32.09 40.77 10.52
N VAL A 13 32.40 39.76 9.69
CA VAL A 13 31.50 39.28 8.64
C VAL A 13 30.62 38.25 9.26
N LEU A 14 29.33 38.57 9.52
CA LEU A 14 28.34 37.60 9.87
C LEU A 14 27.94 36.83 8.61
N ALA A 15 28.41 35.60 8.48
CA ALA A 15 27.93 34.66 7.49
C ALA A 15 26.56 34.08 7.97
N GLY A 16 25.48 34.61 7.48
CA GLY A 16 24.13 34.10 7.72
C GLY A 16 23.93 32.78 6.95
N SER A 17 23.98 31.64 7.63
CA SER A 17 23.61 30.34 7.05
C SER A 17 22.09 30.31 6.84
N LEU A 18 21.62 30.40 5.60
CA LEU A 18 20.24 30.22 5.20
C LEU A 18 19.95 28.70 5.20
N LEU A 19 19.33 28.20 6.28
CA LEU A 19 18.81 26.83 6.34
C LEU A 19 17.58 26.73 5.45
N LEU A 20 17.74 26.19 4.25
CA LEU A 20 16.64 25.76 3.39
C LEU A 20 15.96 24.53 4.04
N THR A 21 14.84 24.77 4.71
CA THR A 21 13.94 23.67 5.13
C THR A 21 13.25 23.13 3.89
N VAL A 22 13.69 21.96 3.41
CA VAL A 22 12.97 21.19 2.39
C VAL A 22 11.71 20.65 3.05
N SER A 23 10.56 21.30 2.83
CA SER A 23 9.24 20.72 3.15
C SER A 23 9.05 19.50 2.24
N VAL A 24 9.17 18.30 2.79
CA VAL A 24 8.67 17.09 2.12
C VAL A 24 7.15 17.25 2.08
N ALA A 25 6.61 17.53 0.90
CA ALA A 25 5.16 17.53 0.69
C ALA A 25 4.64 16.13 1.06
N SER A 26 3.89 16.02 2.16
CA SER A 26 3.18 14.79 2.49
C SER A 26 2.20 14.52 1.35
N ALA A 27 2.33 13.36 0.72
CA ALA A 27 1.31 12.88 -0.18
C ALA A 27 0.00 12.82 0.64
N GLY A 28 -1.12 13.31 0.06
CA GLY A 28 -2.37 13.42 0.79
C GLY A 28 -2.95 12.04 1.15
N PRO A 29 -3.95 11.97 2.04
CA PRO A 29 -4.49 10.69 2.53
C PRO A 29 -4.96 9.74 1.42
N LYS A 30 -5.35 10.26 0.27
CA LYS A 30 -5.73 9.47 -0.91
C LYS A 30 -4.54 8.76 -1.54
N GLU A 31 -3.41 9.43 -1.61
CA GLU A 31 -2.15 8.90 -2.11
C GLU A 31 -1.56 7.88 -1.13
N ASP A 32 -1.73 8.09 0.17
CA ASP A 32 -1.30 7.14 1.21
C ASP A 32 -2.09 5.83 1.09
N VAL A 33 -3.42 5.90 0.88
CA VAL A 33 -4.28 4.73 0.64
C VAL A 33 -3.91 4.02 -0.66
N ARG A 34 -3.58 4.78 -1.71
CA ARG A 34 -3.06 4.20 -2.96
C ARG A 34 -1.76 3.45 -2.70
N ALA A 35 -0.83 4.05 -1.97
CA ALA A 35 0.44 3.42 -1.62
C ALA A 35 0.24 2.15 -0.79
N ALA A 36 -0.69 2.14 0.18
CA ALA A 36 -1.05 0.95 0.96
C ALA A 36 -1.61 -0.17 0.07
N THR A 37 -2.47 0.17 -0.89
CA THR A 37 -3.00 -0.79 -1.88
C THR A 37 -1.90 -1.37 -2.75
N MET A 38 -1.01 -0.52 -3.26
CA MET A 38 0.13 -0.96 -4.08
C MET A 38 1.11 -1.83 -3.27
N LYS A 39 1.33 -1.49 -1.99
CA LYS A 39 2.13 -2.29 -1.06
C LYS A 39 1.53 -3.68 -0.88
N TRP A 40 0.20 -3.79 -0.74
CA TRP A 40 -0.48 -5.09 -0.67
C TRP A 40 -0.18 -5.93 -1.93
N GLY A 41 -0.31 -5.36 -3.12
CA GLY A 41 -0.02 -6.06 -4.37
C GLY A 41 1.44 -6.50 -4.51
N GLN A 42 2.38 -5.65 -4.12
CA GLN A 42 3.80 -5.97 -4.12
C GLN A 42 4.12 -7.10 -3.14
N THR A 43 3.52 -7.06 -1.94
CA THR A 43 3.69 -8.09 -0.92
C THR A 43 3.08 -9.42 -1.35
N LEU A 44 1.90 -9.39 -1.99
CA LEU A 44 1.28 -10.57 -2.59
C LEU A 44 2.22 -11.25 -3.60
N GLY A 45 2.91 -10.45 -4.44
CA GLY A 45 3.88 -10.94 -5.43
C GLY A 45 5.13 -11.61 -4.83
N GLN A 46 5.38 -11.46 -3.53
CA GLN A 46 6.45 -12.20 -2.83
C GLN A 46 6.06 -13.63 -2.51
N ASN A 47 4.77 -13.98 -2.61
CA ASN A 47 4.20 -15.30 -2.30
C ASN A 47 4.50 -15.77 -0.86
N ASP A 48 4.57 -14.81 0.07
CA ASP A 48 4.80 -15.02 1.50
C ASP A 48 3.49 -14.70 2.28
N PRO A 49 2.75 -15.71 2.75
CA PRO A 49 1.46 -15.50 3.41
C PRO A 49 1.59 -14.71 4.71
N ASP A 50 2.70 -14.88 5.45
CA ASP A 50 2.90 -14.20 6.72
C ASP A 50 3.06 -12.68 6.53
N LYS A 51 3.74 -12.27 5.45
CA LYS A 51 3.89 -10.85 5.12
C LYS A 51 2.57 -10.21 4.65
N VAL A 52 1.78 -10.92 3.85
CA VAL A 52 0.50 -10.39 3.36
C VAL A 52 -0.47 -10.16 4.52
N VAL A 53 -0.55 -11.10 5.46
CA VAL A 53 -1.45 -11.01 6.62
C VAL A 53 -1.11 -9.82 7.53
N LEU A 54 0.14 -9.38 7.58
CA LEU A 54 0.55 -8.19 8.37
C LEU A 54 -0.04 -6.87 7.86
N LEU A 55 -0.58 -6.84 6.65
CA LEU A 55 -1.23 -5.66 6.07
C LEU A 55 -2.71 -5.54 6.47
N TYR A 56 -3.26 -6.58 7.11
CA TYR A 56 -4.62 -6.58 7.64
C TYR A 56 -4.61 -6.19 9.13
N ALA A 57 -5.63 -5.46 9.55
CA ALA A 57 -5.90 -5.21 10.96
C ALA A 57 -6.13 -6.54 11.71
N ALA A 58 -6.09 -6.49 13.04
CA ALA A 58 -6.25 -7.70 13.87
C ALA A 58 -7.61 -8.38 13.66
N ASP A 59 -8.65 -7.59 13.39
CA ASP A 59 -10.03 -7.99 13.10
C ASP A 59 -10.38 -7.91 11.60
N GLY A 60 -9.35 -7.80 10.74
CA GLY A 60 -9.54 -7.71 9.30
C GLY A 60 -10.16 -8.96 8.70
N VAL A 61 -11.06 -8.76 7.74
CA VAL A 61 -11.75 -9.86 7.05
C VAL A 61 -11.45 -9.87 5.56
N LEU A 62 -11.51 -11.07 4.96
CA LEU A 62 -11.33 -11.29 3.53
C LEU A 62 -12.44 -12.17 2.95
N TRP A 63 -13.11 -11.66 1.94
CA TRP A 63 -13.97 -12.39 1.00
C TRP A 63 -13.16 -12.68 -0.26
N GLY A 64 -12.37 -13.75 -0.22
CA GLY A 64 -11.38 -14.04 -1.24
C GLY A 64 -11.98 -14.67 -2.50
N THR A 65 -11.46 -14.34 -3.67
CA THR A 65 -11.89 -14.86 -4.99
C THR A 65 -11.93 -16.39 -5.05
N LEU A 66 -11.03 -17.06 -4.32
CA LEU A 66 -10.89 -18.52 -4.30
C LEU A 66 -11.54 -19.18 -3.08
N SER A 67 -12.28 -18.43 -2.26
CA SER A 67 -12.89 -18.94 -1.03
C SER A 67 -14.40 -18.86 -1.07
N PRO A 68 -15.13 -19.95 -0.79
CA PRO A 68 -16.58 -19.90 -0.64
C PRO A 68 -17.03 -19.30 0.70
N THR A 69 -16.09 -19.09 1.64
CA THR A 69 -16.36 -18.60 2.99
C THR A 69 -15.49 -17.40 3.32
N VAL A 70 -15.98 -16.54 4.20
CA VAL A 70 -15.21 -15.43 4.76
C VAL A 70 -14.01 -15.94 5.57
N ARG A 71 -12.93 -15.20 5.54
CA ARG A 71 -11.74 -15.38 6.39
C ARG A 71 -11.73 -14.24 7.40
N ALA A 72 -12.15 -14.51 8.62
CA ALA A 72 -12.49 -13.49 9.62
C ALA A 72 -11.52 -13.45 10.81
N ASP A 73 -10.41 -14.16 10.73
CA ASP A 73 -9.33 -14.11 11.71
C ASP A 73 -7.97 -14.30 11.02
N ARG A 74 -6.92 -13.99 11.75
CA ARG A 74 -5.55 -14.01 11.22
C ARG A 74 -5.11 -15.39 10.73
N ALA A 75 -5.52 -16.46 11.40
CA ALA A 75 -5.17 -17.85 11.01
C ALA A 75 -5.89 -18.23 9.71
N ALA A 76 -7.18 -17.90 9.59
CA ALA A 76 -7.97 -18.14 8.39
C ALA A 76 -7.48 -17.30 7.20
N LEU A 77 -7.07 -16.04 7.43
CA LEU A 77 -6.43 -15.19 6.42
C LEU A 77 -5.14 -15.82 5.91
N ARG A 78 -4.27 -16.25 6.83
CA ARG A 78 -3.01 -16.90 6.49
C ARG A 78 -3.22 -18.18 5.67
N ASP A 79 -4.13 -19.02 6.10
CA ASP A 79 -4.46 -20.28 5.43
C ASP A 79 -4.99 -20.06 4.00
N TYR A 80 -5.80 -19.00 3.81
CA TYR A 80 -6.23 -18.58 2.48
C TYR A 80 -5.04 -18.27 1.56
N PHE A 81 -4.06 -17.47 2.01
CA PHE A 81 -2.91 -17.11 1.19
C PHE A 81 -1.96 -18.30 0.97
N VAL A 82 -1.78 -19.18 1.95
CA VAL A 82 -1.06 -20.44 1.77
C VAL A 82 -1.68 -21.26 0.63
N THR A 83 -3.00 -21.38 0.61
CA THR A 83 -3.74 -22.11 -0.42
C THR A 83 -3.66 -21.39 -1.78
N ALA A 84 -3.87 -20.06 -1.79
CA ALA A 84 -3.83 -19.25 -3.02
C ALA A 84 -2.47 -19.36 -3.74
N PHE A 85 -1.36 -19.29 -3.01
CA PHE A 85 -0.01 -19.41 -3.60
C PHE A 85 0.31 -20.81 -4.12
N LYS A 86 -0.33 -21.85 -3.57
CA LYS A 86 -0.24 -23.21 -4.12
C LYS A 86 -1.04 -23.38 -5.40
N VAL A 87 -2.25 -22.81 -5.44
CA VAL A 87 -3.18 -22.96 -6.57
C VAL A 87 -2.81 -22.02 -7.72
N LEU A 88 -2.20 -20.87 -7.41
CA LEU A 88 -1.75 -19.85 -8.35
C LEU A 88 -0.24 -19.60 -8.20
N PRO A 89 0.62 -20.51 -8.66
CA PRO A 89 2.07 -20.39 -8.50
C PRO A 89 2.61 -19.13 -9.17
N GLY A 90 3.53 -18.43 -8.50
CA GLY A 90 4.11 -17.18 -8.99
C GLY A 90 3.10 -16.03 -9.06
N LEU A 91 2.08 -16.06 -8.18
CA LEU A 91 0.99 -15.08 -8.15
C LEU A 91 1.54 -13.66 -8.08
N LYS A 92 1.04 -12.83 -8.99
CA LYS A 92 1.24 -11.38 -9.04
C LYS A 92 -0.08 -10.69 -9.28
N VAL A 93 -0.17 -9.41 -8.98
CA VAL A 93 -1.36 -8.61 -9.26
C VAL A 93 -0.99 -7.32 -9.99
N THR A 94 -1.78 -6.99 -10.99
CA THR A 94 -1.71 -5.71 -11.71
C THR A 94 -3.01 -4.97 -11.45
N PHE A 95 -2.92 -3.76 -10.88
CA PHE A 95 -4.08 -2.91 -10.64
C PHE A 95 -4.46 -2.14 -11.91
N GLY A 96 -5.75 -2.05 -12.17
CA GLY A 96 -6.36 -1.11 -13.08
C GLY A 96 -6.70 0.22 -12.40
N GLU A 97 -7.78 0.85 -12.83
CA GLU A 97 -8.29 2.06 -12.22
C GLU A 97 -8.66 1.82 -10.75
N GLN A 98 -8.35 2.82 -9.90
CA GLN A 98 -8.60 2.80 -8.47
C GLN A 98 -9.48 3.99 -8.10
N LEU A 99 -10.66 3.73 -7.55
CA LEU A 99 -11.59 4.72 -7.05
C LEU A 99 -11.45 4.85 -5.53
N ILE A 100 -10.59 5.78 -5.09
CA ILE A 100 -10.26 5.97 -3.68
C ILE A 100 -11.09 7.12 -3.10
N ARG A 101 -11.76 6.85 -1.98
CA ARG A 101 -12.55 7.79 -1.18
C ARG A 101 -12.07 7.73 0.25
N VAL A 102 -11.80 8.89 0.86
CA VAL A 102 -11.28 8.98 2.23
C VAL A 102 -12.28 9.74 3.10
N TYR A 103 -12.57 9.23 4.27
CA TYR A 103 -13.51 9.73 5.25
C TYR A 103 -12.85 9.77 6.62
N GLY A 104 -12.09 10.84 6.91
CA GLY A 104 -11.28 10.93 8.12
C GLY A 104 -10.25 9.80 8.21
N GLY A 105 -10.32 9.00 9.26
CA GLY A 105 -9.45 7.83 9.47
C GLY A 105 -9.88 6.55 8.75
N THR A 106 -10.90 6.61 7.90
CA THR A 106 -11.38 5.46 7.12
C THR A 106 -11.29 5.76 5.62
N ALA A 107 -10.94 4.76 4.81
CA ALA A 107 -10.92 4.90 3.37
C ALA A 107 -11.47 3.65 2.68
N VAL A 108 -12.09 3.87 1.52
CA VAL A 108 -12.56 2.81 0.63
C VAL A 108 -11.86 2.95 -0.71
N ASN A 109 -11.23 1.87 -1.17
CA ASN A 109 -10.62 1.78 -2.49
C ASN A 109 -11.26 0.64 -3.28
N THR A 110 -11.94 0.97 -4.36
CA THR A 110 -12.59 -0.01 -5.23
C THR A 110 -12.01 0.06 -6.64
N GLY A 111 -12.01 -1.06 -7.33
CA GLY A 111 -11.48 -1.09 -8.69
C GLY A 111 -11.37 -2.47 -9.28
N TYR A 112 -10.54 -2.55 -10.31
CA TYR A 112 -10.23 -3.79 -11.00
C TYR A 112 -8.77 -4.14 -10.81
N TYR A 113 -8.49 -5.43 -10.81
CA TYR A 113 -7.14 -5.96 -10.89
C TYR A 113 -7.12 -7.28 -11.69
N THR A 114 -5.95 -7.66 -12.13
CA THR A 114 -5.73 -8.92 -12.81
C THR A 114 -4.65 -9.68 -12.06
N PHE A 115 -4.99 -10.89 -11.62
CA PHE A 115 -3.99 -11.83 -11.12
C PHE A 115 -3.30 -12.51 -12.29
N GLY A 116 -1.97 -12.52 -12.27
CA GLY A 116 -1.13 -13.32 -13.16
C GLY A 116 -0.48 -14.46 -12.38
N TYR A 117 -0.43 -15.65 -12.96
CA TYR A 117 0.17 -16.84 -12.32
C TYR A 117 0.65 -17.81 -13.40
N VAL A 118 1.46 -18.79 -13.00
CA VAL A 118 1.96 -19.83 -13.92
C VAL A 118 1.22 -21.14 -13.68
N LYS A 119 0.67 -21.74 -14.73
CA LYS A 119 0.06 -23.05 -14.69
C LYS A 119 0.44 -23.85 -15.92
N ASP A 120 0.92 -25.07 -15.72
CA ASP A 120 1.37 -25.97 -16.78
C ASP A 120 2.44 -25.33 -17.70
N GLY A 121 3.34 -24.52 -17.12
CA GLY A 121 4.38 -23.79 -17.82
C GLY A 121 3.93 -22.54 -18.58
N GLU A 122 2.64 -22.21 -18.55
CA GLU A 122 2.06 -21.05 -19.21
C GLU A 122 1.63 -19.96 -18.24
N THR A 123 1.79 -18.71 -18.66
CA THR A 123 1.23 -17.56 -17.92
C THR A 123 -0.27 -17.51 -18.13
N LYS A 124 -1.02 -17.57 -17.06
CA LYS A 124 -2.49 -17.42 -17.02
C LYS A 124 -2.85 -16.14 -16.30
N THR A 125 -4.06 -15.63 -16.59
CA THR A 125 -4.61 -14.45 -15.95
C THR A 125 -6.01 -14.73 -15.38
N LEU A 126 -6.32 -14.06 -14.27
CA LEU A 126 -7.64 -14.08 -13.64
C LEU A 126 -8.07 -12.63 -13.36
N PRO A 127 -8.85 -12.02 -14.25
CA PRO A 127 -9.42 -10.69 -14.01
C PRO A 127 -10.42 -10.72 -12.86
N ALA A 128 -10.35 -9.72 -12.01
CA ALA A 128 -11.21 -9.61 -10.85
C ALA A 128 -11.51 -8.14 -10.51
N ARG A 129 -12.47 -7.95 -9.64
CA ARG A 129 -12.82 -6.66 -9.04
C ARG A 129 -12.66 -6.75 -7.53
N TYR A 130 -12.39 -5.61 -6.91
CA TYR A 130 -12.12 -5.55 -5.49
C TYR A 130 -12.76 -4.36 -4.80
N SER A 131 -12.90 -4.52 -3.50
CA SER A 131 -13.20 -3.46 -2.56
C SER A 131 -12.29 -3.64 -1.35
N PHE A 132 -11.44 -2.66 -1.06
CA PHE A 132 -10.70 -2.56 0.19
C PHE A 132 -11.35 -1.49 1.05
N THR A 133 -11.54 -1.78 2.33
CA THR A 133 -11.77 -0.78 3.36
C THR A 133 -10.53 -0.74 4.25
N PHE A 134 -10.01 0.46 4.44
CA PHE A 134 -8.85 0.74 5.28
C PHE A 134 -9.25 1.57 6.49
N VAL A 135 -8.56 1.35 7.61
CA VAL A 135 -8.56 2.26 8.75
C VAL A 135 -7.13 2.74 9.02
N LYS A 136 -7.02 3.99 9.46
CA LYS A 136 -5.73 4.57 9.82
C LYS A 136 -5.34 4.11 11.23
N ASP A 137 -4.15 3.50 11.35
CA ASP A 137 -3.53 3.10 12.59
C ASP A 137 -2.12 3.73 12.66
N GLY A 138 -1.99 4.79 13.44
CA GLY A 138 -0.81 5.65 13.42
C GLY A 138 -0.56 6.22 12.03
N GLU A 139 0.60 5.93 11.45
CA GLU A 139 0.99 6.34 10.10
C GLU A 139 0.56 5.33 9.02
N ASN A 140 0.01 4.16 9.40
CA ASN A 140 -0.34 3.10 8.47
C ASN A 140 -1.83 3.08 8.14
N TRP A 141 -2.16 2.64 6.93
CA TRP A 141 -3.50 2.28 6.52
C TRP A 141 -3.61 0.75 6.54
N MET A 142 -4.39 0.21 7.49
CA MET A 142 -4.57 -1.23 7.69
C MET A 142 -5.87 -1.69 7.02
N ILE A 143 -5.85 -2.85 6.38
CA ILE A 143 -7.04 -3.43 5.75
C ILE A 143 -7.94 -4.02 6.83
N VAL A 144 -9.19 -3.54 6.92
CA VAL A 144 -10.23 -4.09 7.81
C VAL A 144 -11.25 -4.92 7.04
N ASP A 145 -11.48 -4.63 5.76
CA ASP A 145 -12.32 -5.44 4.89
C ASP A 145 -11.72 -5.50 3.48
N HIS A 146 -11.69 -6.70 2.92
CA HIS A 146 -11.26 -6.93 1.54
C HIS A 146 -12.22 -7.90 0.86
N HIS A 147 -12.96 -7.41 -0.10
CA HIS A 147 -13.73 -8.25 -1.00
C HIS A 147 -13.04 -8.36 -2.36
N SER A 148 -12.93 -9.57 -2.84
CA SER A 148 -12.41 -9.91 -4.17
C SER A 148 -13.33 -10.90 -4.86
N SER A 149 -13.73 -10.61 -6.10
CA SER A 149 -14.53 -11.52 -6.91
C SER A 149 -14.06 -11.55 -8.35
N ALA A 150 -14.09 -12.72 -8.99
CA ALA A 150 -13.83 -12.84 -10.41
C ALA A 150 -14.78 -11.95 -11.22
N MET A 151 -14.34 -11.50 -12.40
CA MET A 151 -15.21 -10.79 -13.33
C MET A 151 -16.38 -11.70 -13.74
N PRO A 152 -17.61 -11.18 -13.77
CA PRO A 152 -18.74 -11.96 -14.30
C PRO A 152 -18.52 -12.28 -15.77
N ALA A 153 -19.05 -13.41 -16.22
CA ALA A 153 -19.07 -13.72 -17.64
C ALA A 153 -19.90 -12.66 -18.42
N PRO A 154 -19.54 -12.37 -19.68
CA PRO A 154 -20.36 -11.51 -20.52
C PRO A 154 -21.80 -12.03 -20.59
N PRO A 155 -22.82 -11.15 -20.70
CA PRO A 155 -24.17 -11.58 -20.97
C PRO A 155 -24.22 -12.45 -22.23
N ARG A 156 -25.03 -13.50 -22.20
CA ARG A 156 -25.30 -14.33 -23.39
C ARG A 156 -26.32 -13.64 -24.27
#